data_87a5c82093625f87c975a1ea2f3bb1f2
#
_entry.id   87a5c82093625f87c975a1ea2f3bb1f2
#
_cell.length_a   1.000
_cell.length_b   1.000
_cell.length_c   1.000
_cell.angle_alpha   90.00
_cell.angle_beta   90.00
_cell.angle_gamma   90.00
#
_symmetry.space_group_name_H-M   'P 1'
#
loop_
_entity.id
_entity.type
_entity.pdbx_description
1 polymer ?
#
loop_
_entity_poly.entity_id
_entity_poly.type
_entity_poly.pdbx_seq_one_letter_code
_entity_poly.pdbx_strand_id
1 'polypeptide(L)'
;SGQSSVAKSELLALETIESNTIPLINILEVLREEKKNIRLINAVSSEMYGSGKQKIDEKTVVNPNSFYGLAKSISYEIARTYRDQFNLNLSNLILFNHESKLRPDYFVLKKIISGVKNLKEKKKKKKIIVGNLNIKRDWGWAPEYVQLMNKIANSKYKEDFVIGTGKTYKLKYLVKEIFTLNKLPIKNNIKTSK
;
A
#
# COMPACT_ATOMS: atom_id res chain seq x y z
N SER A 1 8.95 -10.17 2.79
CA SER A 1 8.19 -8.95 2.46
C SER A 1 9.13 -7.93 1.83
N GLY A 2 8.73 -7.36 0.68
CA GLY A 2 9.55 -6.41 -0.06
C GLY A 2 9.49 -4.99 0.50
N GLN A 3 10.37 -4.12 -0.02
CA GLN A 3 10.37 -2.69 0.21
C GLN A 3 9.00 -2.11 -0.23
N SER A 4 8.35 -1.31 0.62
CA SER A 4 6.96 -0.86 0.43
C SER A 4 6.77 0.67 0.44
N SER A 5 7.84 1.44 0.48
CA SER A 5 7.77 2.89 0.48
C SER A 5 8.00 3.44 -0.93
N VAL A 6 7.00 4.15 -1.49
CA VAL A 6 7.13 4.84 -2.78
C VAL A 6 8.33 5.81 -2.75
N ALA A 7 8.46 6.62 -1.70
CA ALA A 7 9.55 7.58 -1.61
C ALA A 7 10.95 6.94 -1.53
N LYS A 8 11.08 5.77 -0.87
CA LYS A 8 12.36 5.05 -0.84
C LYS A 8 12.67 4.36 -2.16
N SER A 9 11.66 3.97 -2.92
CA SER A 9 11.86 3.27 -4.19
C SER A 9 12.60 4.11 -5.23
N GLU A 10 12.52 5.44 -5.14
CA GLU A 10 13.28 6.34 -6.02
C GLU A 10 14.80 6.28 -5.77
N LEU A 11 15.21 5.95 -4.54
CA LEU A 11 16.62 5.82 -4.15
C LEU A 11 17.11 4.37 -4.23
N LEU A 12 16.22 3.41 -4.11
CA LEU A 12 16.50 1.97 -3.98
C LEU A 12 15.72 1.19 -5.04
N ALA A 13 15.83 1.60 -6.31
CA ALA A 13 15.04 1.04 -7.40
C ALA A 13 15.26 -0.47 -7.57
N LEU A 14 16.53 -0.90 -7.65
CA LEU A 14 16.88 -2.30 -7.82
C LEU A 14 16.40 -3.16 -6.63
N GLU A 15 16.74 -2.77 -5.41
CA GLU A 15 16.30 -3.46 -4.19
C GLU A 15 14.75 -3.54 -4.12
N THR A 16 14.06 -2.48 -4.56
CA THR A 16 12.60 -2.46 -4.57
C THR A 16 12.04 -3.49 -5.54
N ILE A 17 12.60 -3.60 -6.74
CA ILE A 17 12.16 -4.57 -7.74
C ILE A 17 12.47 -5.99 -7.26
N GLU A 18 13.72 -6.27 -6.91
CA GLU A 18 14.16 -7.60 -6.49
C GLU A 18 13.38 -8.11 -5.27
N SER A 19 13.28 -7.31 -4.22
CA SER A 19 12.59 -7.72 -2.98
C SER A 19 11.07 -7.94 -3.14
N ASN A 20 10.45 -7.40 -4.19
CA ASN A 20 9.03 -7.60 -4.49
C ASN A 20 8.78 -8.70 -5.53
N THR A 21 9.79 -9.17 -6.27
CA THR A 21 9.62 -10.13 -7.36
C THR A 21 10.31 -11.46 -7.10
N ILE A 22 11.58 -11.48 -6.73
CA ILE A 22 12.34 -12.72 -6.56
C ILE A 22 11.74 -13.67 -5.52
N PRO A 23 11.35 -13.21 -4.30
CA PRO A 23 10.73 -14.11 -3.33
C PRO A 23 9.40 -14.70 -3.83
N LEU A 24 8.64 -13.94 -4.63
CA LEU A 24 7.40 -14.43 -5.21
C LEU A 24 7.69 -15.53 -6.24
N ILE A 25 8.64 -15.32 -7.15
CA ILE A 25 9.04 -16.32 -8.14
C ILE A 25 9.47 -17.61 -7.45
N ASN A 26 10.32 -17.53 -6.42
CA ASN A 26 10.77 -18.71 -5.67
C ASN A 26 9.60 -19.51 -5.08
N ILE A 27 8.60 -18.83 -4.51
CA ILE A 27 7.39 -19.49 -3.99
C ILE A 27 6.60 -20.14 -5.13
N LEU A 28 6.41 -19.42 -6.24
CA LEU A 28 5.64 -19.91 -7.39
C LEU A 28 6.31 -21.13 -8.04
N GLU A 29 7.64 -21.16 -8.16
CA GLU A 29 8.39 -22.31 -8.66
C GLU A 29 8.20 -23.54 -7.77
N VAL A 30 8.30 -23.38 -6.45
CA VAL A 30 8.02 -24.49 -5.51
C VAL A 30 6.60 -24.99 -5.65
N LEU A 31 5.61 -24.10 -5.76
CA LEU A 31 4.21 -24.50 -5.94
C LEU A 31 3.98 -25.25 -7.26
N ARG A 32 4.67 -24.83 -8.32
CA ARG A 32 4.62 -25.46 -9.65
C ARG A 32 5.23 -26.87 -9.62
N GLU A 33 6.42 -27.00 -9.05
CA GLU A 33 7.16 -28.26 -9.01
C GLU A 33 6.49 -29.31 -8.12
N GLU A 34 6.10 -28.90 -6.93
CA GLU A 34 5.48 -29.79 -5.93
C GLU A 34 4.03 -30.15 -6.27
N LYS A 35 3.42 -29.52 -7.27
CA LYS A 35 2.00 -29.72 -7.69
C LYS A 35 1.00 -29.65 -6.53
N LYS A 36 1.34 -28.90 -5.48
CA LYS A 36 0.51 -28.75 -4.30
C LYS A 36 -0.60 -27.74 -4.54
N ASN A 37 -1.83 -28.10 -4.21
CA ASN A 37 -2.97 -27.19 -4.25
C ASN A 37 -2.97 -26.27 -3.03
N ILE A 38 -1.91 -25.46 -2.89
CA ILE A 38 -1.80 -24.47 -1.82
C ILE A 38 -2.39 -23.16 -2.34
N ARG A 39 -3.26 -22.57 -1.53
CA ARG A 39 -3.81 -21.23 -1.81
C ARG A 39 -2.77 -20.14 -1.57
N LEU A 40 -2.43 -19.40 -2.62
CA LEU A 40 -1.53 -18.25 -2.53
C LEU A 40 -2.30 -16.95 -2.71
N ILE A 41 -2.06 -15.99 -1.84
CA ILE A 41 -2.55 -14.62 -1.94
C ILE A 41 -1.35 -13.69 -2.15
N ASN A 42 -1.26 -13.10 -3.33
CA ASN A 42 -0.23 -12.10 -3.63
C ASN A 42 -0.74 -10.69 -3.31
N ALA A 43 -0.09 -10.02 -2.36
CA ALA A 43 -0.42 -8.65 -2.00
C ALA A 43 0.22 -7.66 -2.98
N VAL A 44 -0.57 -7.13 -3.89
CA VAL A 44 -0.20 -6.10 -4.84
C VAL A 44 -0.58 -4.71 -4.31
N SER A 45 -0.39 -3.67 -5.08
CA SER A 45 -0.69 -2.29 -4.68
C SER A 45 -1.40 -1.53 -5.79
N SER A 46 -2.36 -0.68 -5.41
CA SER A 46 -2.99 0.26 -6.33
C SER A 46 -2.01 1.26 -6.97
N GLU A 47 -0.79 1.40 -6.45
CA GLU A 47 0.28 2.21 -7.06
C GLU A 47 0.72 1.66 -8.44
N MET A 48 0.38 0.41 -8.79
CA MET A 48 0.59 -0.13 -10.12
C MET A 48 -0.23 0.59 -11.21
N TYR A 49 -1.32 1.25 -10.84
CA TYR A 49 -2.15 2.04 -11.76
C TYR A 49 -1.67 3.49 -11.91
N GLY A 50 -0.67 3.89 -11.14
CA GLY A 50 -0.12 5.24 -11.15
C GLY A 50 -1.08 6.29 -10.61
N SER A 51 -0.90 7.54 -11.05
CA SER A 51 -1.75 8.67 -10.65
C SER A 51 -2.98 8.73 -11.54
N GLY A 52 -3.97 7.93 -11.23
CA GLY A 52 -5.23 7.87 -11.96
C GLY A 52 -6.24 8.92 -11.52
N LYS A 53 -7.11 9.31 -12.44
CA LYS A 53 -8.24 10.21 -12.18
C LYS A 53 -9.57 9.47 -12.08
N GLN A 54 -9.60 8.20 -12.42
CA GLN A 54 -10.82 7.41 -12.60
C GLN A 54 -11.01 6.41 -11.48
N LYS A 55 -12.22 5.87 -11.42
CA LYS A 55 -12.53 4.69 -10.61
C LYS A 55 -11.66 3.52 -11.12
N ILE A 56 -10.96 2.89 -10.20
CA ILE A 56 -10.08 1.75 -10.47
C ILE A 56 -10.86 0.46 -10.20
N ASP A 57 -10.73 -0.48 -11.12
CA ASP A 57 -11.23 -1.85 -11.03
C ASP A 57 -10.17 -2.83 -11.55
N GLU A 58 -10.48 -4.12 -11.58
CA GLU A 58 -9.59 -5.20 -12.00
C GLU A 58 -9.24 -5.16 -13.50
N LYS A 59 -10.00 -4.40 -14.32
CA LYS A 59 -9.77 -4.21 -15.75
C LYS A 59 -8.99 -2.94 -16.09
N THR A 60 -8.71 -2.12 -15.08
CA THR A 60 -7.99 -0.86 -15.24
C THR A 60 -6.58 -1.12 -15.76
N VAL A 61 -6.17 -0.37 -16.78
CA VAL A 61 -4.83 -0.50 -17.38
C VAL A 61 -3.73 -0.14 -16.39
N VAL A 62 -2.77 -1.02 -16.25
CA VAL A 62 -1.56 -0.84 -15.41
C VAL A 62 -0.69 0.26 -16.02
N ASN A 63 -0.35 1.28 -15.23
CA ASN A 63 0.46 2.43 -15.67
C ASN A 63 1.25 3.03 -14.48
N PRO A 64 2.25 2.30 -13.95
CA PRO A 64 3.00 2.75 -12.77
C PRO A 64 3.82 4.01 -13.08
N ASN A 65 3.91 4.90 -12.09
CA ASN A 65 4.70 6.13 -12.14
C ASN A 65 5.75 6.23 -11.03
N SER A 66 6.10 5.11 -10.41
CA SER A 66 7.16 4.97 -9.41
C SER A 66 7.79 3.58 -9.51
N PHE A 67 9.04 3.42 -9.05
CA PHE A 67 9.67 2.10 -9.00
C PHE A 67 8.93 1.11 -8.09
N TYR A 68 8.29 1.58 -7.02
CA TYR A 68 7.43 0.73 -6.21
C TYR A 68 6.19 0.26 -6.97
N GLY A 69 5.51 1.16 -7.68
CA GLY A 69 4.38 0.82 -8.55
C GLY A 69 4.80 -0.17 -9.63
N LEU A 70 5.96 0.06 -10.28
CA LEU A 70 6.54 -0.85 -11.27
C LEU A 70 6.84 -2.23 -10.67
N ALA A 71 7.49 -2.30 -9.51
CA ALA A 71 7.77 -3.57 -8.85
C ALA A 71 6.49 -4.36 -8.52
N LYS A 72 5.43 -3.66 -8.11
CA LYS A 72 4.11 -4.27 -7.85
C LYS A 72 3.39 -4.70 -9.13
N SER A 73 3.53 -3.96 -10.24
CA SER A 73 2.98 -4.39 -11.53
C SER A 73 3.70 -5.62 -12.08
N ILE A 74 5.01 -5.70 -11.96
CA ILE A 74 5.79 -6.89 -12.32
C ILE A 74 5.35 -8.09 -11.47
N SER A 75 5.25 -7.92 -10.15
CA SER A 75 4.77 -8.96 -9.23
C SER A 75 3.35 -9.44 -9.59
N TYR A 76 2.46 -8.53 -9.97
CA TYR A 76 1.11 -8.84 -10.45
C TYR A 76 1.12 -9.70 -11.69
N GLU A 77 1.87 -9.29 -12.71
CA GLU A 77 1.94 -10.01 -13.99
C GLU A 77 2.62 -11.38 -13.84
N ILE A 78 3.69 -11.49 -13.06
CA ILE A 78 4.33 -12.78 -12.74
C ILE A 78 3.29 -13.73 -12.13
N ALA A 79 2.61 -13.30 -11.07
CA ALA A 79 1.61 -14.12 -10.38
C ALA A 79 0.48 -14.55 -11.34
N ARG A 80 -0.03 -13.63 -12.15
CA ARG A 80 -1.07 -13.91 -13.15
C ARG A 80 -0.58 -14.93 -14.17
N THR A 81 0.61 -14.76 -14.73
CA THR A 81 1.18 -15.68 -15.72
C THR A 81 1.33 -17.09 -15.16
N TYR A 82 1.87 -17.23 -13.94
CA TYR A 82 1.99 -18.54 -13.29
C TYR A 82 0.63 -19.19 -13.00
N ARG A 83 -0.35 -18.40 -12.54
CA ARG A 83 -1.71 -18.89 -12.34
C ARG A 83 -2.29 -19.46 -13.64
N ASP A 84 -2.20 -18.68 -14.71
CA ASP A 84 -2.84 -18.99 -15.99
C ASP A 84 -2.12 -20.14 -16.72
N GLN A 85 -0.77 -20.20 -16.69
CA GLN A 85 0.02 -21.24 -17.34
C GLN A 85 0.02 -22.58 -16.58
N PHE A 86 0.04 -22.53 -15.26
CA PHE A 86 0.20 -23.73 -14.41
C PHE A 86 -1.04 -24.05 -13.58
N ASN A 87 -2.15 -23.35 -13.82
CA ASN A 87 -3.41 -23.48 -13.07
C ASN A 87 -3.25 -23.43 -11.54
N LEU A 88 -2.35 -22.55 -11.06
CA LEU A 88 -2.11 -22.40 -9.63
C LEU A 88 -3.31 -21.79 -8.91
N ASN A 89 -3.51 -22.21 -7.67
CA ASN A 89 -4.56 -21.67 -6.80
C ASN A 89 -4.12 -20.33 -6.20
N LEU A 90 -4.22 -19.25 -7.00
CA LEU A 90 -3.66 -17.95 -6.68
C LEU A 90 -4.65 -16.82 -6.99
N SER A 91 -4.64 -15.78 -6.15
CA SER A 91 -5.26 -14.47 -6.46
C SER A 91 -4.31 -13.32 -6.14
N ASN A 92 -4.31 -12.30 -6.97
CA ASN A 92 -3.72 -11.01 -6.66
C ASN A 92 -4.74 -10.15 -5.89
N LEU A 93 -4.33 -9.54 -4.78
CA LEU A 93 -5.12 -8.55 -4.08
C LEU A 93 -4.49 -7.17 -4.26
N ILE A 94 -5.16 -6.33 -5.03
CA ILE A 94 -4.68 -4.98 -5.37
C ILE A 94 -5.17 -4.03 -4.27
N LEU A 95 -4.29 -3.79 -3.31
CA LEU A 95 -4.60 -3.09 -2.07
C LEU A 95 -4.42 -1.58 -2.24
N PHE A 96 -5.43 -0.81 -1.86
CA PHE A 96 -5.30 0.62 -1.63
C PHE A 96 -4.60 0.88 -0.29
N ASN A 97 -4.32 2.16 0.02
CA ASN A 97 -3.61 2.49 1.25
C ASN A 97 -4.42 2.05 2.47
N HIS A 98 -3.75 1.37 3.39
CA HIS A 98 -4.37 0.92 4.62
C HIS A 98 -3.43 1.17 5.80
N GLU A 99 -3.99 1.60 6.90
CA GLU A 99 -3.26 2.08 8.06
C GLU A 99 -3.60 1.30 9.32
N SER A 100 -2.64 1.22 10.23
CA SER A 100 -2.83 0.59 11.53
C SER A 100 -1.93 1.20 12.60
N LYS A 101 -2.13 0.78 13.84
CA LYS A 101 -1.22 1.14 14.95
C LYS A 101 0.22 0.63 14.72
N LEU A 102 0.39 -0.43 13.94
CA LEU A 102 1.67 -1.07 13.64
C LEU A 102 2.42 -0.40 12.47
N ARG A 103 1.80 0.59 11.80
CA ARG A 103 2.44 1.29 10.67
C ARG A 103 3.74 1.96 11.11
N PRO A 104 4.85 1.81 10.36
CA PRO A 104 6.10 2.51 10.68
C PRO A 104 5.97 4.04 10.62
N ASP A 105 6.71 4.75 11.48
CA ASP A 105 6.62 6.20 11.65
C ASP A 105 7.05 7.03 10.42
N TYR A 106 7.72 6.45 9.44
CA TYR A 106 8.06 7.14 8.20
C TYR A 106 6.90 7.28 7.22
N PHE A 107 5.80 6.52 7.39
CA PHE A 107 4.59 6.71 6.60
C PHE A 107 3.81 7.94 7.07
N VAL A 108 3.25 8.68 6.10
CA VAL A 108 2.77 10.04 6.31
C VAL A 108 1.73 10.18 7.41
N LEU A 109 0.71 9.33 7.47
CA LEU A 109 -0.33 9.41 8.51
C LEU A 109 0.24 9.07 9.89
N LYS A 110 1.01 7.99 9.99
CA LYS A 110 1.65 7.63 11.25
C LYS A 110 2.60 8.70 11.73
N LYS A 111 3.41 9.27 10.83
CA LYS A 111 4.32 10.39 11.13
C LYS A 111 3.57 11.59 11.71
N ILE A 112 2.41 11.94 11.13
CA ILE A 112 1.59 13.05 11.63
C ILE A 112 1.03 12.73 13.00
N ILE A 113 0.45 11.54 13.20
CA ILE A 113 -0.12 11.10 14.48
C ILE A 113 0.95 11.08 15.58
N SER A 114 2.12 10.49 15.32
CA SER A 114 3.24 10.45 16.26
C SER A 114 3.76 11.87 16.55
N GLY A 115 3.83 12.74 15.54
CA GLY A 115 4.22 14.14 15.71
C GLY A 115 3.23 14.91 16.58
N VAL A 116 1.94 14.75 16.36
CA VAL A 116 0.88 15.38 17.18
C VAL A 116 0.94 14.87 18.63
N LYS A 117 1.14 13.58 18.84
CA LYS A 117 1.35 13.00 20.20
C LYS A 117 2.53 13.66 20.90
N ASN A 118 3.69 13.79 20.23
CA ASN A 118 4.87 14.42 20.78
C ASN A 118 4.66 15.91 21.13
N LEU A 119 3.88 16.64 20.31
CA LEU A 119 3.51 18.03 20.61
C LEU A 119 2.63 18.12 21.84
N LYS A 120 1.65 17.24 21.99
CA LYS A 120 0.74 17.18 23.15
C LYS A 120 1.47 16.87 24.44
N GLU A 121 2.42 15.95 24.40
CA GLU A 121 3.25 15.55 25.54
C GLU A 121 4.40 16.54 25.81
N LYS A 122 4.47 17.66 25.07
CA LYS A 122 5.55 18.67 25.16
C LYS A 122 6.98 18.10 25.01
N LYS A 123 7.12 16.88 24.49
CA LYS A 123 8.41 16.18 24.34
C LYS A 123 9.31 16.78 23.27
N LYS A 124 8.74 17.37 22.21
CA LYS A 124 9.50 18.01 21.12
C LYS A 124 8.73 19.20 20.56
N LYS A 125 9.37 20.37 20.48
CA LYS A 125 8.85 21.58 19.81
C LYS A 125 9.15 21.61 18.31
N LYS A 126 9.54 20.49 17.68
CA LYS A 126 9.87 20.46 16.24
C LYS A 126 8.62 20.37 15.40
N LYS A 127 8.57 21.17 14.31
CA LYS A 127 7.50 21.09 13.30
C LYS A 127 7.48 19.71 12.67
N ILE A 128 6.28 19.21 12.39
CA ILE A 128 6.05 17.98 11.64
C ILE A 128 6.28 18.30 10.16
N ILE A 129 7.32 17.72 9.56
CA ILE A 129 7.65 17.94 8.15
C ILE A 129 6.87 16.91 7.32
N VAL A 130 6.05 17.37 6.39
CA VAL A 130 5.27 16.55 5.47
C VAL A 130 5.49 17.00 4.03
N GLY A 131 5.27 16.11 3.07
CA GLY A 131 5.30 16.44 1.65
C GLY A 131 4.04 17.17 1.20
N ASN A 132 3.62 16.92 -0.05
CA ASN A 132 2.46 17.56 -0.65
C ASN A 132 1.15 17.19 0.06
N LEU A 133 0.50 18.16 0.69
CA LEU A 133 -0.78 17.99 1.39
C LEU A 133 -1.99 17.83 0.46
N ASN A 134 -1.84 18.12 -0.84
CA ASN A 134 -2.93 18.03 -1.80
C ASN A 134 -3.08 16.64 -2.43
N ILE A 135 -2.20 15.69 -2.10
CA ILE A 135 -2.35 14.31 -2.55
C ILE A 135 -3.70 13.75 -2.08
N LYS A 136 -4.34 13.01 -2.98
CA LYS A 136 -5.56 12.26 -2.68
C LYS A 136 -5.23 10.77 -2.65
N ARG A 137 -5.74 10.06 -1.66
CA ARG A 137 -5.64 8.60 -1.56
C ARG A 137 -6.92 8.03 -0.95
N ASP A 138 -7.19 6.79 -1.26
CA ASP A 138 -8.10 5.96 -0.48
C ASP A 138 -7.31 5.43 0.72
N TRP A 139 -7.76 5.69 1.94
CA TRP A 139 -7.17 5.17 3.17
C TRP A 139 -8.18 4.34 3.93
N GLY A 140 -7.90 3.07 4.08
CA GLY A 140 -8.69 2.15 4.87
C GLY A 140 -8.01 1.74 6.18
N TRP A 141 -8.69 0.90 6.93
CA TRP A 141 -8.23 0.33 8.18
C TRP A 141 -7.68 -1.09 7.96
N ALA A 142 -6.39 -1.31 8.23
CA ALA A 142 -5.70 -2.54 7.89
C ALA A 142 -6.36 -3.84 8.43
N PRO A 143 -6.95 -3.87 9.64
CA PRO A 143 -7.68 -5.05 10.11
C PRO A 143 -8.85 -5.47 9.20
N GLU A 144 -9.58 -4.52 8.60
CA GLU A 144 -10.66 -4.82 7.65
C GLU A 144 -10.11 -5.44 6.36
N TYR A 145 -8.97 -4.93 5.88
CA TYR A 145 -8.25 -5.50 4.73
C TYR A 145 -7.82 -6.94 5.02
N VAL A 146 -7.22 -7.19 6.19
CA VAL A 146 -6.79 -8.54 6.60
C VAL A 146 -7.98 -9.50 6.73
N GLN A 147 -9.11 -9.05 7.28
CA GLN A 147 -10.33 -9.86 7.34
C GLN A 147 -10.82 -10.24 5.94
N LEU A 148 -10.80 -9.30 4.98
CA LEU A 148 -11.19 -9.58 3.60
C LEU A 148 -10.18 -10.50 2.91
N MET A 149 -8.87 -10.28 3.10
CA MET A 149 -7.83 -11.18 2.62
C MET A 149 -8.04 -12.61 3.11
N ASN A 150 -8.36 -12.79 4.40
CA ASN A 150 -8.66 -14.11 4.96
C ASN A 150 -9.93 -14.74 4.35
N LYS A 151 -10.98 -13.96 4.12
CA LYS A 151 -12.19 -14.45 3.44
C LYS A 151 -11.89 -14.93 2.02
N ILE A 152 -11.10 -14.15 1.26
CA ILE A 152 -10.70 -14.52 -0.11
C ILE A 152 -9.79 -15.74 -0.09
N ALA A 153 -8.84 -15.81 0.83
CA ALA A 153 -7.94 -16.96 0.97
C ALA A 153 -8.71 -18.29 1.22
N ASN A 154 -9.81 -18.22 1.96
CA ASN A 154 -10.67 -19.37 2.26
C ASN A 154 -11.82 -19.56 1.25
N SER A 155 -11.85 -18.80 0.17
CA SER A 155 -12.83 -18.93 -0.90
C SER A 155 -12.33 -19.81 -2.03
N LYS A 156 -13.26 -20.21 -2.93
CA LYS A 156 -12.96 -20.94 -4.17
C LYS A 156 -12.55 -20.01 -5.33
N TYR A 157 -12.66 -18.71 -5.15
CA TYR A 157 -12.41 -17.73 -6.22
C TYR A 157 -10.91 -17.59 -6.48
N LYS A 158 -10.50 -17.65 -7.74
CA LYS A 158 -9.11 -17.50 -8.18
C LYS A 158 -8.85 -16.16 -8.89
N GLU A 159 -9.87 -15.32 -8.97
CA GLU A 159 -9.81 -14.02 -9.61
C GLU A 159 -8.95 -13.04 -8.80
N ASP A 160 -8.56 -11.96 -9.43
CA ASP A 160 -7.91 -10.83 -8.80
C ASP A 160 -8.97 -9.88 -8.20
N PHE A 161 -8.63 -9.20 -7.11
CA PHE A 161 -9.57 -8.32 -6.40
C PHE A 161 -8.93 -6.97 -6.09
N VAL A 162 -9.65 -5.91 -6.42
CA VAL A 162 -9.32 -4.55 -5.97
C VAL A 162 -9.93 -4.30 -4.60
N ILE A 163 -9.09 -3.95 -3.63
CA ILE A 163 -9.51 -3.75 -2.24
C ILE A 163 -9.24 -2.31 -1.82
N GLY A 164 -10.31 -1.57 -1.57
CA GLY A 164 -10.29 -0.19 -1.10
C GLY A 164 -11.60 0.18 -0.41
N THR A 165 -11.65 1.38 0.18
CA THR A 165 -12.86 1.90 0.83
C THR A 165 -13.85 2.50 -0.19
N GLY A 166 -13.39 2.77 -1.42
CA GLY A 166 -14.12 3.48 -2.45
C GLY A 166 -14.21 4.99 -2.22
N LYS A 167 -13.53 5.52 -1.19
CA LYS A 167 -13.53 6.94 -0.86
C LYS A 167 -12.12 7.50 -0.81
N THR A 168 -11.90 8.62 -1.50
CA THR A 168 -10.60 9.31 -1.49
C THR A 168 -10.67 10.58 -0.68
N TYR A 169 -9.63 10.82 0.10
CA TYR A 169 -9.46 12.03 0.89
C TYR A 169 -8.16 12.75 0.53
N LYS A 170 -8.18 14.09 0.56
CA LYS A 170 -6.93 14.86 0.53
C LYS A 170 -6.20 14.71 1.86
N LEU A 171 -4.90 14.55 1.83
CA LEU A 171 -4.07 14.49 3.04
C LEU A 171 -4.30 15.71 3.94
N LYS A 172 -4.47 16.89 3.36
CA LYS A 172 -4.81 18.13 4.09
C LYS A 172 -6.05 17.98 4.98
N TYR A 173 -7.08 17.25 4.52
CA TYR A 173 -8.28 17.01 5.30
C TYR A 173 -7.95 16.14 6.54
N LEU A 174 -7.25 15.04 6.35
CA LEU A 174 -6.86 14.14 7.45
C LEU A 174 -5.96 14.84 8.48
N VAL A 175 -5.03 15.68 8.02
CA VAL A 175 -4.23 16.53 8.89
C VAL A 175 -5.12 17.43 9.75
N LYS A 176 -6.10 18.11 9.13
CA LYS A 176 -7.04 18.97 9.85
C LYS A 176 -7.79 18.18 10.94
N GLU A 177 -8.33 17.03 10.59
CA GLU A 177 -9.06 16.17 11.54
C GLU A 177 -8.17 15.72 12.72
N ILE A 178 -6.95 15.25 12.44
CA ILE A 178 -6.01 14.79 13.47
C ILE A 178 -5.69 15.94 14.46
N PHE A 179 -5.43 17.15 13.95
CA PHE A 179 -5.12 18.31 14.80
C PHE A 179 -6.35 18.77 15.60
N THR A 180 -7.53 18.82 14.98
CA THR A 180 -8.79 19.19 15.63
C THR A 180 -9.14 18.24 16.78
N LEU A 181 -9.08 16.92 16.54
CA LEU A 181 -9.32 15.90 17.57
C LEU A 181 -8.35 16.01 18.76
N ASN A 182 -7.15 16.53 18.54
CA ASN A 182 -6.16 16.72 19.61
C ASN A 182 -6.15 18.14 20.19
N LYS A 183 -7.05 19.02 19.76
CA LYS A 183 -7.15 20.43 20.21
C LYS A 183 -5.84 21.22 20.03
N LEU A 184 -5.13 20.97 18.93
CA LEU A 184 -3.87 21.63 18.60
C LEU A 184 -4.02 22.50 17.35
N PRO A 185 -3.35 23.69 17.28
CA PRO A 185 -3.35 24.52 16.08
C PRO A 185 -2.42 23.89 15.03
N ILE A 186 -2.83 23.90 13.76
CA ILE A 186 -2.00 23.47 12.62
C ILE A 186 -0.88 24.48 12.37
N LYS A 187 -1.22 25.78 12.45
CA LYS A 187 -0.28 26.88 12.23
C LYS A 187 0.92 26.72 13.16
N ASN A 188 2.13 26.84 12.63
CA ASN A 188 3.42 26.68 13.30
C ASN A 188 3.81 25.22 13.69
N ASN A 189 2.92 24.24 13.57
CA ASN A 189 3.22 22.85 13.93
C ASN A 189 3.49 21.94 12.73
N ILE A 190 3.07 22.36 11.53
CA ILE A 190 3.38 21.66 10.27
C ILE A 190 4.25 22.54 9.38
N LYS A 191 5.19 21.89 8.68
CA LYS A 191 5.97 22.44 7.57
C LYS A 191 5.91 21.47 6.39
N THR A 192 5.56 22.00 5.20
CA THR A 192 5.69 21.23 3.95
C THR A 192 7.13 21.31 3.47
N SER A 193 7.73 20.17 3.16
CA SER A 193 8.95 20.12 2.35
C SER A 193 8.60 20.35 0.88
N LYS A 194 9.44 21.08 0.18
CA LYS A 194 9.41 21.15 -1.28
C LYS A 194 9.78 19.79 -1.86
#